data_0debc6f8aaab98fb31b6bfd4a595c9bd
#
_entry.id   0debc6f8aaab98fb31b6bfd4a595c9bd
#
_cell.length_a   1.000
_cell.length_b   1.000
_cell.length_c   1.000
_cell.angle_alpha   90.00
_cell.angle_beta   90.00
_cell.angle_gamma   90.00
#
_symmetry.space_group_name_H-M   'P 1'
#
loop_
_entity.id
_entity.type
_entity.pdbx_description
1 polymer ?
#
loop_
_entity_poly.entity_id
_entity_poly.type
_entity_poly.pdbx_seq_one_letter_code
_entity_poly.pdbx_strand_id
1 'polypeptide(L)'
;INAISNFKVEIFRDGKLVSVYLEELLLNSFLYILGCALAATIAPAIVAYATSRFNFRFNVVLDGIVIVTMVLPIIGQDAALIQMTKTLGIYDTMIGMYFMKFMFLGFNYLLFKSSFRGVDKAYAESAQLDGASELRVMLSINFPMITNIFVIVFTIQLMGFWADWTTPLIYMPHSPTVAYALYELQFTSDPLLTFKPLQ
;
A
#
# COMPACT_ATOMS: atom_id res chain seq x y z
N ILE A 1 -15.19 -18.63 23.69
CA ILE A 1 -14.21 -17.53 23.54
C ILE A 1 -12.78 -18.08 23.50
N ASN A 2 -12.49 -19.18 24.21
CA ASN A 2 -11.12 -19.74 24.32
C ASN A 2 -10.62 -20.52 23.08
N ALA A 3 -11.43 -20.80 22.09
CA ALA A 3 -11.01 -21.55 20.89
C ALA A 3 -10.20 -20.70 19.90
N ILE A 4 -10.45 -19.38 19.85
CA ILE A 4 -9.76 -18.47 18.94
C ILE A 4 -8.36 -18.11 19.47
N SER A 5 -8.22 -17.92 20.79
CA SER A 5 -6.93 -17.59 21.42
C SER A 5 -5.93 -18.76 21.42
N ASN A 6 -6.39 -19.99 21.19
CA ASN A 6 -5.54 -21.19 21.12
C ASN A 6 -5.17 -21.58 19.68
N PHE A 7 -5.67 -20.87 18.66
CA PHE A 7 -5.33 -21.15 17.29
C PHE A 7 -3.91 -20.66 17.00
N LYS A 8 -3.00 -21.60 16.73
CA LYS A 8 -1.60 -21.35 16.43
C LYS A 8 -1.34 -21.80 15.01
N VAL A 9 -0.62 -20.99 14.25
CA VAL A 9 -0.08 -21.36 12.94
C VAL A 9 1.43 -21.49 13.10
N GLU A 10 1.98 -22.62 12.66
CA GLU A 10 3.41 -22.82 12.62
C GLU A 10 3.94 -22.30 11.28
N ILE A 11 4.84 -21.33 11.35
CA ILE A 11 5.45 -20.69 10.20
C ILE A 11 6.95 -20.98 10.24
N PHE A 12 7.55 -21.23 9.09
CA PHE A 12 8.99 -21.46 8.98
C PHE A 12 9.73 -20.13 9.02
N ARG A 13 10.55 -19.93 10.08
CA ARG A 13 11.25 -18.67 10.32
C ARG A 13 12.69 -18.96 10.71
N ASP A 14 13.68 -18.40 9.99
CA ASP A 14 15.12 -18.60 10.26
C ASP A 14 15.54 -20.07 10.43
N GLY A 15 14.95 -20.97 9.65
CA GLY A 15 15.23 -22.40 9.72
C GLY A 15 14.56 -23.13 10.90
N LYS A 16 13.62 -22.50 11.60
CA LYS A 16 12.88 -23.08 12.72
C LYS A 16 11.38 -22.87 12.54
N LEU A 17 10.58 -23.82 13.00
CA LEU A 17 9.13 -23.67 13.13
C LEU A 17 8.83 -22.80 14.34
N VAL A 18 8.17 -21.68 14.10
CA VAL A 18 7.72 -20.75 15.13
C VAL A 18 6.20 -20.73 15.14
N SER A 19 5.60 -20.96 16.31
CA SER A 19 4.15 -20.87 16.46
C SER A 19 3.73 -19.40 16.60
N VAL A 20 2.90 -18.92 15.69
CA VAL A 20 2.33 -17.57 15.72
C VAL A 20 0.86 -17.66 16.06
N TYR A 21 0.39 -16.81 16.97
CA TYR A 21 -1.01 -16.77 17.37
C TYR A 21 -1.86 -16.01 16.34
N LEU A 22 -3.12 -16.41 16.21
CA LEU A 22 -4.06 -15.76 15.29
C LEU A 22 -4.22 -14.27 15.59
N GLU A 23 -4.18 -13.86 16.86
CA GLU A 23 -4.27 -12.46 17.27
C GLU A 23 -3.13 -11.62 16.70
N GLU A 24 -1.89 -12.14 16.71
CA GLU A 24 -0.71 -11.50 16.13
C GLU A 24 -0.85 -11.39 14.62
N LEU A 25 -1.28 -12.46 13.94
CA LEU A 25 -1.52 -12.46 12.50
C LEU A 25 -2.57 -11.42 12.09
N LEU A 26 -3.67 -11.31 12.82
CA LEU A 26 -4.73 -10.34 12.58
C LEU A 26 -4.23 -8.91 12.80
N LEU A 27 -3.51 -8.66 13.88
CA LEU A 27 -2.95 -7.34 14.18
C LEU A 27 -1.96 -6.90 13.10
N ASN A 28 -1.02 -7.78 12.72
CA ASN A 28 -0.06 -7.53 11.67
C ASN A 28 -0.75 -7.26 10.32
N SER A 29 -1.78 -8.05 9.99
CA SER A 29 -2.57 -7.84 8.77
C SER A 29 -3.26 -6.49 8.77
N PHE A 30 -3.92 -6.13 9.86
CA PHE A 30 -4.63 -4.86 9.97
C PHE A 30 -3.68 -3.66 9.82
N LEU A 31 -2.55 -3.68 10.53
CA LEU A 31 -1.53 -2.63 10.43
C LEU A 31 -0.94 -2.55 9.03
N TYR A 32 -0.58 -3.70 8.44
CA TYR A 32 -0.03 -3.78 7.09
C TYR A 32 -0.99 -3.20 6.05
N ILE A 33 -2.23 -3.68 6.04
CA ILE A 33 -3.24 -3.31 5.04
C ILE A 33 -3.57 -1.82 5.14
N LEU A 34 -3.86 -1.33 6.35
CA LEU A 34 -4.26 0.05 6.57
C LEU A 34 -3.14 1.02 6.18
N GLY A 35 -1.92 0.76 6.65
CA GLY A 35 -0.77 1.62 6.38
C GLY A 35 -0.36 1.61 4.90
N CYS A 36 -0.31 0.43 4.26
CA CYS A 36 0.02 0.32 2.84
C CYS A 36 -1.07 0.94 1.94
N ALA A 37 -2.36 0.74 2.27
CA ALA A 37 -3.46 1.32 1.51
C ALA A 37 -3.47 2.85 1.61
N LEU A 38 -3.22 3.42 2.80
CA LEU A 38 -3.06 4.86 2.97
C LEU A 38 -1.88 5.39 2.16
N ALA A 39 -0.71 4.76 2.26
CA ALA A 39 0.48 5.18 1.53
C ALA A 39 0.25 5.16 0.01
N ALA A 40 -0.31 4.05 -0.52
CA ALA A 40 -0.60 3.85 -1.94
C ALA A 40 -1.75 4.72 -2.48
N THR A 41 -2.53 5.35 -1.60
CA THR A 41 -3.61 6.27 -1.99
C THR A 41 -3.15 7.73 -1.88
N ILE A 42 -2.48 8.09 -0.80
CA ILE A 42 -2.08 9.49 -0.51
C ILE A 42 -0.98 9.95 -1.47
N ALA A 43 0.06 9.14 -1.72
CA ALA A 43 1.17 9.54 -2.57
C ALA A 43 0.73 9.93 -4.00
N PRO A 44 -0.02 9.08 -4.74
CA PRO A 44 -0.49 9.45 -6.07
C PRO A 44 -1.49 10.61 -6.04
N ALA A 45 -2.32 10.75 -4.99
CA ALA A 45 -3.25 11.86 -4.87
C ALA A 45 -2.54 13.22 -4.74
N ILE A 46 -1.48 13.31 -3.92
CA ILE A 46 -0.69 14.54 -3.75
C ILE A 46 -0.01 14.93 -5.06
N VAL A 47 0.66 13.98 -5.73
CA VAL A 47 1.35 14.25 -6.99
C VAL A 47 0.37 14.59 -8.11
N ALA A 48 -0.78 13.91 -8.16
CA ALA A 48 -1.86 14.21 -9.10
C ALA A 48 -2.43 15.61 -8.90
N TYR A 49 -2.62 16.04 -7.65
CA TYR A 49 -3.03 17.41 -7.35
C TYR A 49 -2.01 18.40 -7.88
N ALA A 50 -0.75 18.25 -7.53
CA ALA A 50 0.32 19.17 -7.97
C ALA A 50 0.41 19.26 -9.50
N THR A 51 0.35 18.13 -10.21
CA THR A 51 0.44 18.10 -11.68
C THR A 51 -0.86 18.52 -12.40
N SER A 52 -2.01 18.50 -11.72
CA SER A 52 -3.26 19.03 -12.27
C SER A 52 -3.43 20.52 -12.03
N ARG A 53 -2.95 21.03 -10.90
CA ARG A 53 -3.08 22.42 -10.49
C ARG A 53 -2.05 23.32 -11.16
N PHE A 54 -0.80 22.86 -11.21
CA PHE A 54 0.31 23.64 -11.72
C PHE A 54 0.74 23.19 -13.11
N ASN A 55 0.85 24.11 -14.05
CA ASN A 55 1.28 23.84 -15.42
C ASN A 55 2.81 23.84 -15.53
N PHE A 56 3.45 22.79 -15.07
CA PHE A 56 4.87 22.58 -15.28
C PHE A 56 5.12 21.95 -16.65
N ARG A 57 6.17 22.35 -17.35
CA ARG A 57 6.61 21.70 -18.61
C ARG A 57 6.94 20.21 -18.39
N PHE A 58 7.28 19.86 -17.16
CA PHE A 58 7.60 18.50 -16.75
C PHE A 58 6.37 17.57 -16.60
N ASN A 59 5.15 18.13 -16.55
CA ASN A 59 3.93 17.32 -16.39
C ASN A 59 3.74 16.31 -17.54
N VAL A 60 4.06 16.69 -18.76
CA VAL A 60 3.95 15.81 -19.94
C VAL A 60 4.93 14.63 -19.84
N VAL A 61 6.15 14.92 -19.38
CA VAL A 61 7.17 13.87 -19.17
C VAL A 61 6.76 12.94 -18.05
N LEU A 62 6.24 13.46 -16.93
CA LEU A 62 5.71 12.66 -15.82
C LEU A 62 4.56 11.75 -16.26
N ASP A 63 3.60 12.28 -17.00
CA ASP A 63 2.50 11.49 -17.54
C ASP A 63 3.01 10.37 -18.45
N GLY A 64 3.99 10.68 -19.31
CA GLY A 64 4.64 9.69 -20.16
C GLY A 64 5.33 8.58 -19.35
N ILE A 65 6.08 8.94 -18.31
CA ILE A 65 6.73 7.98 -17.42
C ILE A 65 5.69 7.06 -16.75
N VAL A 66 4.60 7.64 -16.22
CA VAL A 66 3.53 6.85 -15.58
C VAL A 66 2.92 5.87 -16.57
N ILE A 67 2.61 6.29 -17.80
CA ILE A 67 2.04 5.41 -18.82
C ILE A 67 3.03 4.30 -19.18
N VAL A 68 4.30 4.63 -19.39
CA VAL A 68 5.35 3.67 -19.73
C VAL A 68 5.51 2.62 -18.61
N THR A 69 5.54 3.04 -17.35
CA THR A 69 5.66 2.11 -16.20
C THR A 69 4.45 1.19 -16.02
N MET A 70 3.28 1.59 -16.52
CA MET A 70 2.09 0.73 -16.50
C MET A 70 2.11 -0.33 -17.62
N VAL A 71 2.73 -0.02 -18.76
CA VAL A 71 2.78 -0.93 -19.92
C VAL A 71 3.97 -1.88 -19.82
N LEU A 72 5.11 -1.41 -19.32
CA LEU A 72 6.32 -2.22 -19.18
C LEU A 72 6.38 -2.87 -17.80
N PRO A 73 6.14 -4.19 -17.69
CA PRO A 73 6.31 -4.88 -16.42
C PRO A 73 7.80 -4.94 -16.06
N ILE A 74 8.15 -4.41 -14.90
CA ILE A 74 9.52 -4.50 -14.37
C ILE A 74 9.64 -5.86 -13.67
N ILE A 75 10.24 -6.84 -14.36
CA ILE A 75 10.43 -8.20 -13.83
C ILE A 75 11.81 -8.28 -13.16
N GLY A 76 11.88 -8.98 -12.00
CA GLY A 76 13.17 -9.26 -11.33
C GLY A 76 13.71 -8.13 -10.45
N GLN A 77 12.91 -7.11 -10.15
CA GLN A 77 13.32 -6.00 -9.28
C GLN A 77 13.46 -6.38 -7.80
N ASP A 78 12.87 -7.51 -7.36
CA ASP A 78 12.77 -7.87 -5.94
C ASP A 78 14.14 -7.99 -5.26
N ALA A 79 15.13 -8.58 -5.93
CA ALA A 79 16.48 -8.70 -5.37
C ALA A 79 17.13 -7.32 -5.11
N ALA A 80 16.96 -6.37 -6.03
CA ALA A 80 17.46 -5.01 -5.88
C ALA A 80 16.71 -4.25 -4.76
N LEU A 81 15.40 -4.43 -4.66
CA LEU A 81 14.57 -3.83 -3.63
C LEU A 81 14.92 -4.38 -2.24
N ILE A 82 15.16 -5.69 -2.10
CA ILE A 82 15.63 -6.30 -0.84
C ILE A 82 16.96 -5.69 -0.43
N GLN A 83 17.92 -5.59 -1.35
CA GLN A 83 19.20 -5.00 -1.05
C GLN A 83 19.08 -3.52 -0.66
N MET A 84 18.25 -2.76 -1.36
CA MET A 84 17.98 -1.35 -1.04
C MET A 84 17.35 -1.20 0.35
N THR A 85 16.31 -1.98 0.67
CA THR A 85 15.63 -1.91 1.97
C THR A 85 16.54 -2.32 3.13
N LYS A 86 17.42 -3.32 2.92
CA LYS A 86 18.45 -3.70 3.89
C LYS A 86 19.48 -2.59 4.10
N THR A 87 19.96 -1.96 3.03
CA THR A 87 20.94 -0.86 3.11
C THR A 87 20.34 0.36 3.82
N LEU A 88 19.06 0.63 3.62
CA LEU A 88 18.34 1.71 4.30
C LEU A 88 17.92 1.36 5.74
N GLY A 89 18.12 0.12 6.18
CA GLY A 89 17.72 -0.34 7.52
C GLY A 89 16.20 -0.42 7.73
N ILE A 90 15.41 -0.48 6.65
CA ILE A 90 13.95 -0.56 6.68
C ILE A 90 13.40 -1.95 6.27
N TYR A 91 14.29 -2.89 5.98
CA TYR A 91 13.91 -4.28 5.71
C TYR A 91 13.27 -4.89 6.95
N ASP A 92 12.25 -5.73 6.75
CA ASP A 92 11.53 -6.44 7.80
C ASP A 92 10.87 -5.51 8.85
N THR A 93 10.40 -4.35 8.40
CA THR A 93 9.66 -3.39 9.23
C THR A 93 8.37 -2.94 8.57
N MET A 94 7.32 -2.71 9.36
CA MET A 94 6.04 -2.15 8.86
C MET A 94 6.25 -0.77 8.20
N ILE A 95 7.11 0.06 8.79
CA ILE A 95 7.41 1.40 8.25
C ILE A 95 8.08 1.28 6.87
N GLY A 96 8.98 0.30 6.71
CA GLY A 96 9.60 0.00 5.41
C GLY A 96 8.57 -0.35 4.35
N MET A 97 7.55 -1.14 4.71
CA MET A 97 6.45 -1.46 3.79
C MET A 97 5.66 -0.22 3.39
N TYR A 98 5.32 0.64 4.34
CA TYR A 98 4.60 1.89 4.03
C TYR A 98 5.41 2.78 3.11
N PHE A 99 6.72 2.90 3.35
CA PHE A 99 7.62 3.67 2.50
C PHE A 99 7.72 3.09 1.08
N MET A 100 7.84 1.77 0.94
CA MET A 100 7.86 1.11 -0.38
C MET A 100 6.56 1.31 -1.16
N LYS A 101 5.42 1.33 -0.49
CA LYS A 101 4.10 1.54 -1.11
C LYS A 101 3.76 3.03 -1.30
N PHE A 102 4.55 3.94 -0.74
CA PHE A 102 4.41 5.39 -0.94
C PHE A 102 4.96 5.80 -2.32
N MET A 103 4.39 5.24 -3.37
CA MET A 103 4.75 5.50 -4.76
C MET A 103 3.56 6.09 -5.51
N PHE A 104 3.85 7.02 -6.42
CA PHE A 104 2.81 7.68 -7.22
C PHE A 104 2.68 7.11 -8.64
N LEU A 105 3.63 6.29 -9.09
CA LEU A 105 3.61 5.70 -10.42
C LEU A 105 2.52 4.64 -10.54
N GLY A 106 1.59 4.82 -11.47
CA GLY A 106 0.55 3.84 -11.74
C GLY A 106 -0.83 4.44 -12.00
N PHE A 107 -1.83 3.56 -12.12
CA PHE A 107 -3.20 3.91 -12.48
C PHE A 107 -3.86 4.90 -11.51
N ASN A 108 -3.59 4.79 -10.22
CA ASN A 108 -4.17 5.66 -9.19
C ASN A 108 -3.82 7.15 -9.43
N TYR A 109 -2.58 7.43 -9.89
CA TYR A 109 -2.19 8.79 -10.25
C TYR A 109 -3.04 9.36 -11.39
N LEU A 110 -3.24 8.59 -12.45
CA LEU A 110 -4.05 9.03 -13.61
C LEU A 110 -5.50 9.26 -13.21
N LEU A 111 -6.05 8.40 -12.36
CA LEU A 111 -7.40 8.51 -11.86
C LEU A 111 -7.59 9.78 -11.02
N PHE A 112 -6.70 10.03 -10.06
CA PHE A 112 -6.73 11.25 -9.26
C PHE A 112 -6.51 12.50 -10.11
N LYS A 113 -5.57 12.46 -11.06
CA LYS A 113 -5.30 13.59 -11.95
C LYS A 113 -6.50 13.95 -12.81
N SER A 114 -7.19 12.95 -13.37
CA SER A 114 -8.44 13.15 -14.10
C SER A 114 -9.52 13.78 -13.22
N SER A 115 -9.66 13.28 -11.99
CA SER A 115 -10.64 13.77 -11.03
C SER A 115 -10.38 15.22 -10.61
N PHE A 116 -9.13 15.58 -10.30
CA PHE A 116 -8.77 16.96 -9.98
C PHE A 116 -8.94 17.94 -11.17
N ARG A 117 -8.73 17.47 -12.40
CA ARG A 117 -9.00 18.28 -13.60
C ARG A 117 -10.49 18.56 -13.81
N GLY A 118 -11.35 17.70 -13.29
CA GLY A 118 -12.80 17.89 -13.32
C GLY A 118 -13.32 18.90 -12.30
N VAL A 119 -12.49 19.30 -11.31
CA VAL A 119 -12.86 20.35 -10.34
C VAL A 119 -12.70 21.72 -10.98
N ASP A 120 -13.77 22.54 -10.92
CA ASP A 120 -13.73 23.90 -11.45
C ASP A 120 -12.69 24.75 -10.70
N LYS A 121 -11.82 25.40 -11.46
CA LYS A 121 -10.77 26.28 -10.93
C LYS A 121 -11.34 27.49 -10.18
N ALA A 122 -12.53 27.92 -10.51
CA ALA A 122 -13.19 29.05 -9.87
C ALA A 122 -13.29 28.92 -8.34
N TYR A 123 -13.49 27.69 -7.82
CA TYR A 123 -13.50 27.45 -6.37
C TYR A 123 -12.17 27.77 -5.70
N ALA A 124 -11.08 27.34 -6.33
CA ALA A 124 -9.74 27.58 -5.81
C ALA A 124 -9.33 29.06 -5.93
N GLU A 125 -9.69 29.71 -7.06
CA GLU A 125 -9.41 31.14 -7.31
C GLU A 125 -10.17 32.03 -6.34
N SER A 126 -11.46 31.74 -6.07
CA SER A 126 -12.25 32.45 -5.09
C SER A 126 -11.63 32.37 -3.68
N ALA A 127 -11.25 31.17 -3.26
CA ALA A 127 -10.61 30.98 -1.94
C ALA A 127 -9.25 31.71 -1.84
N GLN A 128 -8.50 31.80 -2.91
CA GLN A 128 -7.24 32.55 -2.95
C GLN A 128 -7.48 34.06 -2.83
N LEU A 129 -8.54 34.58 -3.45
CA LEU A 129 -8.96 35.97 -3.27
C LEU A 129 -9.31 36.27 -1.80
N ASP A 130 -9.88 35.28 -1.10
CA ASP A 130 -10.15 35.35 0.35
C ASP A 130 -8.89 35.14 1.21
N GLY A 131 -7.71 35.03 0.60
CA GLY A 131 -6.42 34.90 1.30
C GLY A 131 -6.06 33.46 1.71
N ALA A 132 -6.72 32.42 1.18
CA ALA A 132 -6.36 31.04 1.46
C ALA A 132 -5.03 30.66 0.79
N SER A 133 -4.14 30.00 1.57
CA SER A 133 -2.91 29.42 1.03
C SER A 133 -3.21 28.23 0.12
N GLU A 134 -2.30 27.85 -0.80
CA GLU A 134 -2.45 26.68 -1.67
C GLU A 134 -2.69 25.38 -0.89
N LEU A 135 -2.02 25.19 0.24
CA LEU A 135 -2.24 24.03 1.08
C LEU A 135 -3.67 24.00 1.67
N ARG A 136 -4.20 25.16 2.05
CA ARG A 136 -5.57 25.27 2.54
C ARG A 136 -6.58 24.99 1.42
N VAL A 137 -6.34 25.51 0.22
CA VAL A 137 -7.15 25.23 -0.98
C VAL A 137 -7.14 23.72 -1.27
N MET A 138 -5.97 23.09 -1.23
CA MET A 138 -5.82 21.67 -1.45
C MET A 138 -6.66 20.87 -0.46
N LEU A 139 -6.45 21.07 0.84
CA LEU A 139 -7.04 20.25 1.90
C LEU A 139 -8.52 20.55 2.16
N SER A 140 -8.94 21.83 2.05
CA SER A 140 -10.30 22.25 2.41
C SER A 140 -11.27 22.32 1.24
N ILE A 141 -10.78 22.33 0.00
CA ILE A 141 -11.63 22.47 -1.19
C ILE A 141 -11.42 21.29 -2.14
N ASN A 142 -10.22 21.14 -2.70
CA ASN A 142 -10.00 20.18 -3.78
C ASN A 142 -10.11 18.72 -3.30
N PHE A 143 -9.49 18.34 -2.17
CA PHE A 143 -9.58 16.99 -1.63
C PHE A 143 -11.01 16.59 -1.22
N PRO A 144 -11.79 17.41 -0.50
CA PRO A 144 -13.19 17.12 -0.21
C PRO A 144 -14.05 16.92 -1.46
N MET A 145 -13.81 17.68 -2.53
CA MET A 145 -14.57 17.55 -3.78
C MET A 145 -14.36 16.23 -4.52
N ILE A 146 -13.22 15.58 -4.32
CA ILE A 146 -12.91 14.27 -4.91
C ILE A 146 -12.94 13.12 -3.89
N THR A 147 -13.53 13.34 -2.71
CA THR A 147 -13.57 12.33 -1.63
C THR A 147 -14.14 10.99 -2.12
N ASN A 148 -15.14 10.99 -3.00
CA ASN A 148 -15.71 9.76 -3.55
C ASN A 148 -14.65 8.94 -4.27
N ILE A 149 -13.80 9.56 -5.07
CA ILE A 149 -12.70 8.87 -5.79
C ILE A 149 -11.64 8.39 -4.80
N PHE A 150 -11.33 9.22 -3.78
CA PHE A 150 -10.39 8.84 -2.73
C PHE A 150 -10.85 7.57 -2.00
N VAL A 151 -12.12 7.50 -1.60
CA VAL A 151 -12.71 6.34 -0.94
C VAL A 151 -12.69 5.10 -1.84
N ILE A 152 -13.02 5.26 -3.13
CA ILE A 152 -12.99 4.15 -4.09
C ILE A 152 -11.56 3.60 -4.22
N VAL A 153 -10.57 4.46 -4.48
CA VAL A 153 -9.17 4.04 -4.62
C VAL A 153 -8.67 3.39 -3.33
N PHE A 154 -8.93 4.01 -2.19
CA PHE A 154 -8.54 3.46 -0.88
C PHE A 154 -9.13 2.07 -0.64
N THR A 155 -10.42 1.87 -0.96
CA THR A 155 -11.09 0.57 -0.81
C THR A 155 -10.46 -0.49 -1.72
N ILE A 156 -10.16 -0.15 -2.98
CA ILE A 156 -9.48 -1.06 -3.91
C ILE A 156 -8.10 -1.45 -3.36
N GLN A 157 -7.35 -0.48 -2.81
CA GLN A 157 -6.05 -0.75 -2.22
C GLN A 157 -6.14 -1.62 -0.96
N LEU A 158 -7.15 -1.39 -0.10
CA LEU A 158 -7.43 -2.25 1.06
C LEU A 158 -7.65 -3.70 0.63
N MET A 159 -8.49 -3.93 -0.39
CA MET A 159 -8.79 -5.28 -0.90
C MET A 159 -7.54 -5.93 -1.51
N GLY A 160 -6.73 -5.17 -2.24
CA GLY A 160 -5.48 -5.65 -2.81
C GLY A 160 -4.47 -6.08 -1.75
N PHE A 161 -4.24 -5.26 -0.73
CA PHE A 161 -3.32 -5.59 0.35
C PHE A 161 -3.84 -6.67 1.31
N TRP A 162 -5.18 -6.84 1.42
CA TRP A 162 -5.75 -7.95 2.15
C TRP A 162 -5.34 -9.31 1.58
N ALA A 163 -5.30 -9.43 0.25
CA ALA A 163 -4.93 -10.65 -0.46
C ALA A 163 -3.41 -10.78 -0.73
N ASP A 164 -2.62 -9.74 -0.41
CA ASP A 164 -1.17 -9.73 -0.68
C ASP A 164 -0.42 -10.58 0.34
N TRP A 165 -0.05 -11.77 -0.06
CA TRP A 165 0.83 -12.68 0.70
C TRP A 165 2.29 -12.55 0.29
N THR A 166 2.55 -12.14 -0.96
CA THR A 166 3.88 -12.12 -1.56
C THR A 166 4.79 -11.06 -0.95
N THR A 167 4.26 -9.84 -0.78
CA THR A 167 5.06 -8.73 -0.23
C THR A 167 5.49 -9.01 1.22
N PRO A 168 4.59 -9.41 2.16
CA PRO A 168 5.00 -9.77 3.51
C PRO A 168 5.98 -10.94 3.55
N LEU A 169 5.77 -11.97 2.73
CA LEU A 169 6.67 -13.12 2.64
C LEU A 169 8.12 -12.72 2.28
N ILE A 170 8.27 -11.81 1.31
CA ILE A 170 9.59 -11.44 0.79
C ILE A 170 10.26 -10.36 1.65
N TYR A 171 9.52 -9.35 2.09
CA TYR A 171 10.09 -8.14 2.69
C TYR A 171 9.87 -8.01 4.19
N MET A 172 8.99 -8.83 4.78
CA MET A 172 8.62 -8.74 6.19
C MET A 172 8.40 -10.14 6.81
N PRO A 173 9.41 -11.04 6.71
CA PRO A 173 9.25 -12.43 7.14
C PRO A 173 9.02 -12.58 8.64
N HIS A 174 9.42 -11.61 9.46
CA HIS A 174 9.27 -11.66 10.91
C HIS A 174 7.93 -11.13 11.44
N SER A 175 7.11 -10.52 10.58
CA SER A 175 5.78 -10.03 10.94
C SER A 175 4.72 -10.57 9.96
N PRO A 176 4.42 -11.87 10.02
CA PRO A 176 3.53 -12.52 9.07
C PRO A 176 2.11 -11.97 9.16
N THR A 177 1.48 -11.86 7.99
CA THR A 177 0.05 -11.54 7.85
C THR A 177 -0.78 -12.81 7.73
N VAL A 178 -2.11 -12.71 7.87
CA VAL A 178 -3.02 -13.84 7.66
C VAL A 178 -2.88 -14.41 6.25
N ALA A 179 -2.78 -13.56 5.22
CA ALA A 179 -2.61 -14.01 3.84
C ALA A 179 -1.30 -14.78 3.65
N TYR A 180 -0.20 -14.30 4.24
CA TYR A 180 1.08 -14.99 4.25
C TYR A 180 1.00 -16.34 4.96
N ALA A 181 0.41 -16.38 6.16
CA ALA A 181 0.25 -17.61 6.92
C ALA A 181 -0.60 -18.65 6.18
N LEU A 182 -1.69 -18.24 5.53
CA LEU A 182 -2.52 -19.13 4.72
C LEU A 182 -1.78 -19.67 3.50
N TYR A 183 -0.95 -18.85 2.86
CA TYR A 183 -0.09 -19.31 1.76
C TYR A 183 0.90 -20.39 2.25
N GLU A 184 1.59 -20.16 3.35
CA GLU A 184 2.49 -21.14 3.95
C GLU A 184 1.77 -22.47 4.25
N LEU A 185 0.60 -22.42 4.88
CA LEU A 185 -0.20 -23.60 5.18
C LEU A 185 -0.62 -24.39 3.93
N GLN A 186 -0.90 -23.71 2.82
CA GLN A 186 -1.34 -24.33 1.58
C GLN A 186 -0.19 -25.00 0.82
N PHE A 187 1.00 -24.41 0.82
CA PHE A 187 2.12 -24.87 -0.02
C PHE A 187 3.23 -25.57 0.76
N THR A 188 3.29 -25.43 2.08
CA THR A 188 4.18 -26.20 2.95
C THR A 188 3.49 -27.50 3.39
N SER A 189 2.72 -28.11 2.48
CA SER A 189 2.08 -29.42 2.69
C SER A 189 3.13 -30.55 2.62
N ASP A 190 4.13 -30.49 3.48
CA ASP A 190 4.88 -31.66 3.85
C ASP A 190 3.96 -32.51 4.76
N PRO A 191 3.75 -33.82 4.48
CA PRO A 191 2.92 -34.70 5.31
C PRO A 191 3.34 -34.73 6.78
N LEU A 192 4.55 -34.26 7.13
CA LEU A 192 5.09 -34.14 8.47
C LEU A 192 4.70 -32.83 9.20
N LEU A 193 4.22 -31.82 8.47
CA LEU A 193 3.74 -30.54 8.99
C LEU A 193 2.20 -30.51 9.06
N THR A 194 1.57 -31.65 9.14
CA THR A 194 0.13 -31.80 9.23
C THR A 194 -0.39 -31.00 10.42
N PHE A 195 -1.31 -30.10 10.12
CA PHE A 195 -2.24 -29.49 11.04
C PHE A 195 -2.68 -30.53 12.10
N LYS A 196 -2.12 -30.45 13.26
CA LYS A 196 -2.57 -31.25 14.39
C LYS A 196 -3.58 -30.39 15.15
N PRO A 197 -4.90 -30.57 14.95
CA PRO A 197 -5.86 -29.90 15.79
C PRO A 197 -5.56 -30.33 17.23
N LEU A 198 -5.34 -29.36 18.07
CA LEU A 198 -5.18 -29.61 19.51
C LEU A 198 -6.48 -30.25 20.02
N GLN A 199 -6.37 -31.53 20.47
CA GLN A 199 -7.39 -32.22 21.21
C GLN A 199 -7.61 -31.55 22.57
#